data_b1699feb174ea203df250ff00ceb4865
#
_entry.id   b1699feb174ea203df250ff00ceb4865
#
_cell.length_a   1.000
_cell.length_b   1.000
_cell.length_c   1.000
_cell.angle_alpha   90.00
_cell.angle_beta   90.00
_cell.angle_gamma   90.00
#
_symmetry.space_group_name_H-M   'P 1'
#
loop_
_entity.id
_entity.type
_entity.pdbx_description
1 polymer ?
#
loop_
_entity_poly.entity_id
_entity_poly.type
_entity_poly.pdbx_seq_one_letter_code
_entity_poly.pdbx_strand_id
1 'polypeptide(L)'
;MLDVDSLSLTEAVRLQSALSASITKRFQRQLALVFSDIVGSTPYFARFGNEAGHSLQQRHFDLLQDGLSTRGGRIIDTAGDGAFICFPGAEAACLGMQDVLRRMSADNFARPREHQLTIRVGIHCGAVLADAQVVTGDAVNFCSRIAASSRPGEIRVSRQVFSELPSALRMHCRSLEPVELKGIENKVALMELLWWDPVRFPDLVRIENSGEQLQLPALDTISFGRIAEVDGVKANDVVLKLPEERLTNMVSRWHFELRRRPEGLILRSVSSQMTEVNGRLLSRGEEADVRDGTHVVLAKHISLKFAASRKSAADPMGTALID
;
A
#
# COMPACT_ATOMS: atom_id res chain seq x y z
N MET A 1 -21.83 -43.07 -20.41
CA MET A 1 -21.64 -41.66 -20.78
C MET A 1 -23.01 -41.07 -20.93
N LEU A 2 -23.34 -39.98 -20.26
CA LEU A 2 -24.67 -39.35 -20.36
C LEU A 2 -24.77 -38.70 -21.76
N ASP A 3 -25.77 -39.07 -22.55
CA ASP A 3 -26.03 -38.45 -23.84
C ASP A 3 -26.81 -37.15 -23.62
N VAL A 4 -26.07 -36.04 -23.61
CA VAL A 4 -26.63 -34.70 -23.28
C VAL A 4 -27.57 -34.23 -24.43
N ASP A 5 -27.35 -34.66 -25.63
CA ASP A 5 -28.11 -34.21 -26.81
C ASP A 5 -29.50 -34.84 -26.88
N SER A 6 -29.73 -35.95 -26.15
CA SER A 6 -31.03 -36.62 -26.08
C SER A 6 -31.97 -36.07 -24.98
N LEU A 7 -31.50 -35.12 -24.14
CA LEU A 7 -32.28 -34.59 -23.04
C LEU A 7 -33.36 -33.61 -23.47
N SER A 8 -34.55 -33.71 -22.88
CA SER A 8 -35.58 -32.66 -22.97
C SER A 8 -35.07 -31.37 -22.23
N LEU A 9 -35.63 -30.22 -22.58
CA LEU A 9 -35.30 -28.95 -21.94
C LEU A 9 -35.41 -29.03 -20.42
N THR A 10 -36.48 -29.68 -19.91
CA THR A 10 -36.72 -29.84 -18.47
C THR A 10 -35.64 -30.69 -17.80
N GLU A 11 -35.20 -31.76 -18.44
CA GLU A 11 -34.14 -32.63 -17.94
C GLU A 11 -32.80 -31.93 -17.97
N ALA A 12 -32.48 -31.20 -19.04
CA ALA A 12 -31.28 -30.40 -19.18
C ALA A 12 -31.17 -29.31 -18.04
N VAL A 13 -32.26 -28.59 -17.80
CA VAL A 13 -32.32 -27.57 -16.68
C VAL A 13 -32.16 -28.23 -15.32
N ARG A 14 -32.79 -29.39 -15.07
CA ARG A 14 -32.61 -30.13 -13.82
C ARG A 14 -31.17 -30.61 -13.64
N LEU A 15 -30.54 -31.13 -14.66
CA LEU A 15 -29.15 -31.58 -14.64
C LEU A 15 -28.21 -30.41 -14.40
N GLN A 16 -28.40 -29.27 -15.07
CA GLN A 16 -27.63 -28.07 -14.86
C GLN A 16 -27.75 -27.59 -13.40
N SER A 17 -28.96 -27.55 -12.85
CA SER A 17 -29.19 -27.14 -11.45
C SER A 17 -28.52 -28.09 -10.43
N ALA A 18 -28.61 -29.41 -10.68
CA ALA A 18 -27.99 -30.42 -9.84
C ALA A 18 -26.44 -30.33 -9.89
N LEU A 19 -25.86 -30.10 -11.07
CA LEU A 19 -24.45 -29.92 -11.26
C LEU A 19 -23.96 -28.65 -10.58
N SER A 20 -24.65 -27.52 -10.75
CA SER A 20 -24.34 -26.26 -10.10
C SER A 20 -24.36 -26.40 -8.57
N ALA A 21 -25.38 -27.05 -8.01
CA ALA A 21 -25.46 -27.34 -6.58
C ALA A 21 -24.29 -28.22 -6.08
N SER A 22 -23.91 -29.22 -6.87
CA SER A 22 -22.78 -30.09 -6.56
C SER A 22 -21.44 -29.35 -6.60
N ILE A 23 -21.23 -28.49 -7.61
CA ILE A 23 -20.04 -27.62 -7.72
C ILE A 23 -19.95 -26.71 -6.50
N THR A 24 -21.03 -25.99 -6.18
CA THR A 24 -21.07 -25.11 -5.01
C THR A 24 -20.74 -25.88 -3.73
N LYS A 25 -21.42 -27.00 -3.47
CA LYS A 25 -21.20 -27.81 -2.26
C LYS A 25 -19.76 -28.31 -2.13
N ARG A 26 -19.11 -28.68 -3.24
CA ARG A 26 -17.75 -29.28 -3.22
C ARG A 26 -16.64 -28.25 -3.20
N PHE A 27 -16.80 -27.14 -3.91
CA PHE A 27 -15.71 -26.23 -4.23
C PHE A 27 -15.88 -24.84 -3.61
N GLN A 28 -17.05 -24.46 -3.11
CA GLN A 28 -17.22 -23.16 -2.45
C GLN A 28 -16.40 -23.10 -1.16
N ARG A 29 -15.60 -22.05 -1.02
CA ARG A 29 -14.76 -21.75 0.14
C ARG A 29 -14.87 -20.27 0.46
N GLN A 30 -14.77 -19.94 1.74
CA GLN A 30 -14.49 -18.57 2.20
C GLN A 30 -12.99 -18.42 2.32
N LEU A 31 -12.42 -17.50 1.55
CA LEU A 31 -10.98 -17.23 1.55
C LEU A 31 -10.72 -15.74 1.65
N ALA A 32 -9.58 -15.39 2.21
CA ALA A 32 -9.02 -14.06 2.06
C ALA A 32 -8.15 -14.03 0.80
N LEU A 33 -8.52 -13.13 -0.10
CA LEU A 33 -7.92 -12.94 -1.42
C LEU A 33 -7.02 -11.71 -1.36
N VAL A 34 -5.86 -11.82 -1.98
CA VAL A 34 -4.89 -10.72 -2.06
C VAL A 34 -4.42 -10.59 -3.51
N PHE A 35 -4.42 -9.36 -3.99
CA PHE A 35 -3.68 -8.98 -5.19
C PHE A 35 -2.57 -8.03 -4.81
N SER A 36 -1.37 -8.28 -5.32
CA SER A 36 -0.22 -7.38 -5.25
C SER A 36 0.30 -7.09 -6.64
N ASP A 37 0.83 -5.88 -6.85
CA ASP A 37 1.29 -5.42 -8.17
C ASP A 37 2.44 -4.42 -8.00
N ILE A 38 3.48 -4.52 -8.84
CA ILE A 38 4.65 -3.65 -8.78
C ILE A 38 4.31 -2.28 -9.35
N VAL A 39 4.59 -1.24 -8.59
CA VAL A 39 4.40 0.13 -9.03
C VAL A 39 5.55 0.56 -9.94
N GLY A 40 5.21 1.02 -11.16
CA GLY A 40 6.19 1.55 -12.09
C GLY A 40 7.05 0.50 -12.80
N SER A 41 6.63 -0.74 -12.86
CA SER A 41 7.33 -1.82 -13.58
C SER A 41 7.56 -1.48 -15.05
N THR A 42 6.54 -1.01 -15.77
CA THR A 42 6.65 -0.65 -17.20
C THR A 42 7.74 0.39 -17.48
N PRO A 43 7.76 1.58 -16.84
CA PRO A 43 8.86 2.53 -17.01
C PRO A 43 10.21 1.99 -16.50
N TYR A 44 10.23 1.10 -15.52
CA TYR A 44 11.46 0.47 -15.05
C TYR A 44 12.06 -0.43 -16.14
N PHE A 45 11.25 -1.30 -16.77
CA PHE A 45 11.67 -2.11 -17.92
C PHE A 45 12.18 -1.24 -19.09
N ALA A 46 11.47 -0.16 -19.39
CA ALA A 46 11.88 0.75 -20.47
C ALA A 46 13.23 1.43 -20.19
N ARG A 47 13.52 1.75 -18.92
CA ARG A 47 14.75 2.45 -18.52
C ARG A 47 15.94 1.52 -18.33
N PHE A 48 15.75 0.35 -17.73
CA PHE A 48 16.84 -0.52 -17.29
C PHE A 48 16.93 -1.83 -18.08
N GLY A 49 16.01 -2.07 -19.01
CA GLY A 49 15.98 -3.24 -19.87
C GLY A 49 15.32 -4.47 -19.23
N ASN A 50 15.18 -5.51 -20.06
CA ASN A 50 14.41 -6.72 -19.68
C ASN A 50 15.07 -7.50 -18.54
N GLU A 51 16.40 -7.63 -18.52
CA GLU A 51 17.11 -8.38 -17.48
C GLU A 51 16.87 -7.77 -16.09
N ALA A 52 17.02 -6.45 -15.96
CA ALA A 52 16.74 -5.73 -14.72
C ALA A 52 15.26 -5.82 -14.34
N GLY A 53 14.36 -5.72 -15.31
CA GLY A 53 12.93 -5.86 -15.10
C GLY A 53 12.53 -7.25 -14.57
N HIS A 54 13.05 -8.31 -15.18
CA HIS A 54 12.81 -9.68 -14.69
C HIS A 54 13.42 -9.92 -13.31
N SER A 55 14.61 -9.36 -13.04
CA SER A 55 15.20 -9.42 -11.70
C SER A 55 14.34 -8.72 -10.65
N LEU A 56 13.70 -7.58 -11.00
CA LEU A 56 12.75 -6.89 -10.13
C LEU A 56 11.50 -7.74 -9.85
N GLN A 57 10.93 -8.39 -10.87
CA GLN A 57 9.80 -9.30 -10.73
C GLN A 57 10.14 -10.51 -9.86
N GLN A 58 11.28 -11.14 -10.10
CA GLN A 58 11.72 -12.30 -9.32
C GLN A 58 11.87 -11.92 -7.84
N ARG A 59 12.50 -10.77 -7.56
CA ARG A 59 12.64 -10.26 -6.19
C ARG A 59 11.27 -10.03 -5.51
N HIS A 60 10.28 -9.53 -6.24
CA HIS A 60 8.92 -9.41 -5.74
C HIS A 60 8.37 -10.76 -5.31
N PHE A 61 8.46 -11.77 -6.17
CA PHE A 61 7.94 -13.10 -5.87
C PHE A 61 8.70 -13.81 -4.73
N ASP A 62 10.02 -13.63 -4.64
CA ASP A 62 10.83 -14.17 -3.54
C ASP A 62 10.39 -13.57 -2.19
N LEU A 63 10.23 -12.24 -2.13
CA LEU A 63 9.75 -11.55 -0.92
C LEU A 63 8.33 -11.94 -0.53
N LEU A 64 7.46 -12.17 -1.52
CA LEU A 64 6.13 -12.72 -1.29
C LEU A 64 6.24 -14.12 -0.69
N GLN A 65 6.95 -15.04 -1.34
CA GLN A 65 7.08 -16.42 -0.90
C GLN A 65 7.58 -16.52 0.56
N ASP A 66 8.59 -15.74 0.91
CA ASP A 66 9.16 -15.68 2.25
C ASP A 66 8.17 -15.15 3.30
N GLY A 67 7.39 -14.12 2.95
CA GLY A 67 6.42 -13.52 3.86
C GLY A 67 5.13 -14.32 4.03
N LEU A 68 4.75 -15.12 3.02
CA LEU A 68 3.49 -15.88 3.01
C LEU A 68 3.61 -17.23 3.71
N SER A 69 4.78 -17.88 3.67
CA SER A 69 4.99 -19.27 4.09
C SER A 69 4.56 -19.54 5.53
N THR A 70 4.79 -18.60 6.44
CA THR A 70 4.47 -18.73 7.87
C THR A 70 3.01 -18.50 8.21
N ARG A 71 2.21 -18.00 7.26
CA ARG A 71 0.80 -17.60 7.47
C ARG A 71 -0.19 -18.44 6.68
N GLY A 72 0.27 -19.48 6.02
CA GLY A 72 -0.58 -20.33 5.16
C GLY A 72 -1.03 -19.64 3.89
N GLY A 73 -0.35 -18.58 3.47
CA GLY A 73 -0.57 -17.91 2.20
C GLY A 73 -0.05 -18.75 1.03
N ARG A 74 -0.76 -18.73 -0.08
CA ARG A 74 -0.41 -19.46 -1.29
C ARG A 74 -0.58 -18.56 -2.50
N ILE A 75 0.45 -18.43 -3.31
CA ILE A 75 0.38 -17.81 -4.63
C ILE A 75 -0.40 -18.75 -5.54
N ILE A 76 -1.49 -18.25 -6.11
CA ILE A 76 -2.38 -18.99 -7.02
C ILE A 76 -1.95 -18.76 -8.46
N ASP A 77 -1.66 -17.49 -8.79
CA ASP A 77 -1.31 -17.09 -10.15
C ASP A 77 -0.40 -15.88 -10.14
N THR A 78 0.42 -15.74 -11.16
CA THR A 78 1.26 -14.58 -11.42
C THR A 78 1.01 -14.11 -12.84
N ALA A 79 0.50 -12.90 -13.00
CA ALA A 79 0.27 -12.27 -14.28
C ALA A 79 1.20 -11.06 -14.43
N GLY A 80 2.23 -11.20 -15.26
CA GLY A 80 3.25 -10.15 -15.45
C GLY A 80 4.02 -9.90 -14.16
N ASP A 81 3.85 -8.73 -13.58
CA ASP A 81 4.49 -8.26 -12.34
C ASP A 81 3.56 -8.35 -11.11
N GLY A 82 2.31 -8.80 -11.32
CA GLY A 82 1.32 -8.99 -10.27
C GLY A 82 1.29 -10.42 -9.73
N ALA A 83 0.78 -10.57 -8.52
CA ALA A 83 0.51 -11.87 -7.89
C ALA A 83 -0.91 -11.92 -7.32
N PHE A 84 -1.58 -13.04 -7.57
CA PHE A 84 -2.83 -13.41 -6.92
C PHE A 84 -2.57 -14.45 -5.84
N ILE A 85 -2.97 -14.16 -4.62
CA ILE A 85 -2.64 -14.93 -3.43
C ILE A 85 -3.90 -15.23 -2.63
N CYS A 86 -3.98 -16.39 -2.02
CA CYS A 86 -5.05 -16.78 -1.12
C CYS A 86 -4.53 -17.13 0.25
N PHE A 87 -5.32 -16.77 1.28
CA PHE A 87 -5.09 -17.14 2.67
C PHE A 87 -6.34 -17.78 3.28
N PRO A 88 -6.20 -18.53 4.37
CA PRO A 88 -7.33 -19.18 5.05
C PRO A 88 -8.30 -18.16 5.69
N GLY A 89 -7.87 -16.92 5.96
CA GLY A 89 -8.71 -15.89 6.55
C GLY A 89 -8.05 -14.51 6.60
N ALA A 90 -8.85 -13.52 7.00
CA ALA A 90 -8.50 -12.10 7.02
C ALA A 90 -7.24 -11.79 7.82
N GLU A 91 -7.14 -12.32 9.04
CA GLU A 91 -6.00 -12.07 9.93
C GLU A 91 -4.68 -12.55 9.31
N ALA A 92 -4.68 -13.79 8.78
CA ALA A 92 -3.50 -14.37 8.14
C ALA A 92 -3.05 -13.54 6.93
N ALA A 93 -4.01 -13.08 6.10
CA ALA A 93 -3.74 -12.23 4.94
C ALA A 93 -3.14 -10.88 5.35
N CYS A 94 -3.75 -10.21 6.34
CA CYS A 94 -3.28 -8.91 6.82
C CYS A 94 -1.88 -9.00 7.42
N LEU A 95 -1.63 -9.95 8.32
CA LEU A 95 -0.32 -10.15 8.93
C LEU A 95 0.73 -10.58 7.90
N GLY A 96 0.37 -11.46 6.96
CA GLY A 96 1.27 -11.89 5.89
C GLY A 96 1.71 -10.73 5.01
N MET A 97 0.77 -9.88 4.58
CA MET A 97 1.11 -8.72 3.75
C MET A 97 1.86 -7.62 4.50
N GLN A 98 1.58 -7.43 5.79
CA GLN A 98 2.41 -6.55 6.62
C GLN A 98 3.86 -7.06 6.71
N ASP A 99 4.06 -8.36 6.88
CA ASP A 99 5.40 -8.97 6.95
C ASP A 99 6.13 -8.84 5.59
N VAL A 100 5.43 -9.03 4.47
CA VAL A 100 5.97 -8.81 3.11
C VAL A 100 6.46 -7.37 2.94
N LEU A 101 5.63 -6.36 3.26
CA LEU A 101 6.03 -4.97 3.07
C LEU A 101 7.18 -4.55 4.00
N ARG A 102 7.22 -5.07 5.24
CA ARG A 102 8.36 -4.82 6.15
C ARG A 102 9.67 -5.41 5.61
N ARG A 103 9.64 -6.66 5.10
CA ARG A 103 10.81 -7.29 4.46
C ARG A 103 11.25 -6.52 3.21
N MET A 104 10.29 -6.09 2.40
CA MET A 104 10.55 -5.26 1.21
C MET A 104 11.22 -3.94 1.57
N SER A 105 10.74 -3.27 2.61
CA SER A 105 11.31 -2.02 3.10
C SER A 105 12.75 -2.23 3.61
N ALA A 106 13.02 -3.33 4.32
CA ALA A 106 14.37 -3.68 4.76
C ALA A 106 15.31 -3.98 3.58
N ASP A 107 14.84 -4.71 2.56
CA ASP A 107 15.60 -4.96 1.34
C ASP A 107 15.87 -3.67 0.55
N ASN A 108 14.88 -2.79 0.45
CA ASN A 108 15.00 -1.50 -0.24
C ASN A 108 16.03 -0.56 0.42
N PHE A 109 16.21 -0.65 1.73
CA PHE A 109 17.17 0.20 2.44
C PHE A 109 18.61 0.08 1.92
N ALA A 110 19.01 -1.12 1.51
CA ALA A 110 20.34 -1.39 0.96
C ALA A 110 20.49 -0.99 -0.54
N ARG A 111 19.40 -0.51 -1.19
CA ARG A 111 19.37 -0.27 -2.64
C ARG A 111 19.30 1.22 -2.98
N PRO A 112 19.90 1.62 -4.12
CA PRO A 112 19.64 2.92 -4.72
C PRO A 112 18.13 3.11 -4.97
N ARG A 113 17.65 4.35 -4.86
CA ARG A 113 16.22 4.68 -4.97
C ARG A 113 15.57 4.14 -6.25
N GLU A 114 16.26 4.23 -7.38
CA GLU A 114 15.79 3.76 -8.69
C GLU A 114 15.60 2.25 -8.79
N HIS A 115 16.19 1.50 -7.88
CA HIS A 115 16.06 0.04 -7.78
C HIS A 115 15.23 -0.43 -6.58
N GLN A 116 14.60 0.50 -5.85
CA GLN A 116 13.68 0.16 -4.78
C GLN A 116 12.39 -0.41 -5.35
N LEU A 117 11.91 -1.49 -4.73
CA LEU A 117 10.66 -2.15 -5.07
C LEU A 117 9.53 -1.56 -4.26
N THR A 118 8.46 -1.17 -4.92
CA THR A 118 7.23 -0.71 -4.27
C THR A 118 6.06 -1.45 -4.88
N ILE A 119 5.17 -1.98 -4.04
CA ILE A 119 3.95 -2.64 -4.49
C ILE A 119 2.71 -1.92 -3.99
N ARG A 120 1.60 -2.19 -4.62
CA ARG A 120 0.26 -1.87 -4.15
C ARG A 120 -0.48 -3.17 -3.85
N VAL A 121 -1.30 -3.17 -2.80
CA VAL A 121 -1.95 -4.39 -2.31
C VAL A 121 -3.43 -4.14 -2.07
N GLY A 122 -4.27 -5.10 -2.49
CA GLY A 122 -5.68 -5.16 -2.15
C GLY A 122 -6.02 -6.47 -1.46
N ILE A 123 -6.82 -6.42 -0.40
CA ILE A 123 -7.28 -7.60 0.36
C ILE A 123 -8.80 -7.60 0.45
N HIS A 124 -9.41 -8.74 0.15
CA HIS A 124 -10.84 -8.95 0.28
C HIS A 124 -11.15 -10.36 0.79
N CYS A 125 -12.17 -10.51 1.63
CA CYS A 125 -12.71 -11.81 2.02
C CYS A 125 -14.02 -12.06 1.30
N GLY A 126 -14.17 -13.25 0.73
CA GLY A 126 -15.40 -13.60 0.04
C GLY A 126 -15.51 -15.07 -0.34
N ALA A 127 -16.71 -15.44 -0.77
CA ALA A 127 -16.99 -16.77 -1.30
C ALA A 127 -16.39 -16.92 -2.69
N VAL A 128 -15.65 -17.99 -2.90
CA VAL A 128 -15.05 -18.37 -4.19
C VAL A 128 -15.28 -19.83 -4.48
N LEU A 129 -15.18 -20.22 -5.72
CA LEU A 129 -15.02 -21.62 -6.11
C LEU A 129 -13.52 -21.90 -6.19
N ALA A 130 -13.05 -22.84 -5.37
CA ALA A 130 -11.63 -23.12 -5.22
C ALA A 130 -11.34 -24.62 -5.19
N ASP A 131 -10.29 -25.00 -5.92
CA ASP A 131 -9.63 -26.30 -5.78
C ASP A 131 -8.12 -26.14 -5.54
N ALA A 132 -7.33 -27.17 -5.84
CA ALA A 132 -5.89 -27.13 -5.64
C ALA A 132 -5.17 -26.13 -6.58
N GLN A 133 -5.74 -25.82 -7.74
CA GLN A 133 -5.09 -25.05 -8.82
C GLN A 133 -5.81 -23.76 -9.18
N VAL A 134 -7.13 -23.72 -9.01
CA VAL A 134 -7.98 -22.62 -9.50
C VAL A 134 -8.76 -22.01 -8.37
N VAL A 135 -8.81 -20.68 -8.35
CA VAL A 135 -9.68 -19.88 -7.48
C VAL A 135 -10.40 -18.86 -8.36
N THR A 136 -11.74 -18.91 -8.37
CA THR A 136 -12.56 -18.05 -9.23
C THR A 136 -13.83 -17.59 -8.51
N GLY A 137 -14.39 -16.48 -8.96
CA GLY A 137 -15.63 -15.88 -8.45
C GLY A 137 -15.57 -14.34 -8.44
N ASP A 138 -16.71 -13.71 -8.19
CA ASP A 138 -16.83 -12.24 -8.19
C ASP A 138 -15.92 -11.59 -7.14
N ALA A 139 -15.69 -12.27 -6.02
CA ALA A 139 -14.77 -11.80 -4.97
C ALA A 139 -13.33 -11.60 -5.50
N VAL A 140 -12.88 -12.43 -6.45
CA VAL A 140 -11.54 -12.30 -7.08
C VAL A 140 -11.46 -11.00 -7.87
N ASN A 141 -12.46 -10.74 -8.73
CA ASN A 141 -12.54 -9.52 -9.52
C ASN A 141 -12.65 -8.26 -8.63
N PHE A 142 -13.42 -8.35 -7.54
CA PHE A 142 -13.55 -7.24 -6.59
C PHE A 142 -12.21 -6.95 -5.90
N CYS A 143 -11.49 -7.99 -5.45
CA CYS A 143 -10.18 -7.86 -4.82
C CYS A 143 -9.14 -7.21 -5.75
N SER A 144 -9.09 -7.61 -7.03
CA SER A 144 -8.17 -7.01 -8.01
C SER A 144 -8.43 -5.51 -8.21
N ARG A 145 -9.70 -5.08 -8.19
CA ARG A 145 -10.07 -3.65 -8.28
C ARG A 145 -9.66 -2.86 -7.04
N ILE A 146 -9.74 -3.46 -5.84
CA ILE A 146 -9.21 -2.86 -4.61
C ILE A 146 -7.71 -2.62 -4.76
N ALA A 147 -6.94 -3.64 -5.20
CA ALA A 147 -5.50 -3.50 -5.42
C ALA A 147 -5.18 -2.40 -6.44
N ALA A 148 -5.89 -2.36 -7.57
CA ALA A 148 -5.71 -1.34 -8.60
C ALA A 148 -6.00 0.07 -8.10
N SER A 149 -6.85 0.24 -7.08
CA SER A 149 -7.15 1.53 -6.44
C SER A 149 -6.12 1.96 -5.40
N SER A 150 -5.25 1.05 -4.95
CA SER A 150 -4.26 1.32 -3.89
C SER A 150 -3.14 2.22 -4.39
N ARG A 151 -2.64 3.07 -3.52
CA ARG A 151 -1.47 3.91 -3.78
C ARG A 151 -0.18 3.09 -3.61
N PRO A 152 0.96 3.56 -4.11
CA PRO A 152 2.25 2.94 -3.86
C PRO A 152 2.52 2.73 -2.37
N GLY A 153 2.89 1.50 -1.97
CA GLY A 153 3.17 1.12 -0.59
C GLY A 153 1.93 0.93 0.30
N GLU A 154 0.72 1.07 -0.23
CA GLU A 154 -0.55 0.96 0.49
C GLU A 154 -1.08 -0.48 0.48
N ILE A 155 -1.63 -0.92 1.62
CA ILE A 155 -2.47 -2.11 1.72
C ILE A 155 -3.91 -1.64 1.92
N ARG A 156 -4.77 -1.82 0.93
CA ARG A 156 -6.21 -1.55 1.06
C ARG A 156 -6.98 -2.81 1.38
N VAL A 157 -7.86 -2.70 2.35
CA VAL A 157 -8.73 -3.81 2.77
C VAL A 157 -10.19 -3.43 2.61
N SER A 158 -11.03 -4.40 2.24
CA SER A 158 -12.46 -4.21 2.19
C SER A 158 -13.06 -4.15 3.60
N ARG A 159 -14.28 -3.60 3.71
CA ARG A 159 -15.05 -3.59 4.96
C ARG A 159 -15.25 -5.02 5.50
N GLN A 160 -15.42 -6.00 4.62
CA GLN A 160 -15.54 -7.41 4.98
C GLN A 160 -14.31 -7.88 5.76
N VAL A 161 -13.10 -7.64 5.22
CA VAL A 161 -11.84 -7.95 5.91
C VAL A 161 -11.80 -7.28 7.28
N PHE A 162 -12.05 -5.97 7.34
CA PHE A 162 -12.02 -5.22 8.60
C PHE A 162 -12.96 -5.81 9.66
N SER A 163 -14.16 -6.25 9.27
CA SER A 163 -15.13 -6.84 10.20
C SER A 163 -14.69 -8.18 10.79
N GLU A 164 -13.86 -8.92 10.05
CA GLU A 164 -13.31 -10.22 10.48
C GLU A 164 -12.02 -10.10 11.29
N LEU A 165 -11.36 -8.92 11.31
CA LEU A 165 -10.10 -8.73 12.03
C LEU A 165 -10.31 -8.71 13.55
N PRO A 166 -9.35 -9.27 14.33
CA PRO A 166 -9.28 -9.05 15.77
C PRO A 166 -9.01 -7.57 16.10
N SER A 167 -9.44 -7.13 17.30
CA SER A 167 -9.34 -5.73 17.74
C SER A 167 -7.94 -5.16 17.62
N ALA A 168 -6.91 -5.94 17.93
CA ALA A 168 -5.51 -5.52 17.82
C ALA A 168 -5.12 -5.09 16.40
N LEU A 169 -5.56 -5.83 15.37
CA LEU A 169 -5.30 -5.47 13.98
C LEU A 169 -6.20 -4.34 13.47
N ARG A 170 -7.43 -4.23 13.96
CA ARG A 170 -8.32 -3.10 13.62
C ARG A 170 -7.71 -1.75 14.00
N MET A 171 -6.93 -1.68 15.08
CA MET A 171 -6.22 -0.46 15.48
C MET A 171 -5.16 0.00 14.47
N HIS A 172 -4.68 -0.91 13.61
CA HIS A 172 -3.78 -0.59 12.50
C HIS A 172 -4.53 -0.22 11.21
N CYS A 173 -5.86 -0.23 11.23
CA CYS A 173 -6.64 0.18 10.06
C CYS A 173 -7.10 1.63 10.20
N ARG A 174 -7.00 2.39 9.11
CA ARG A 174 -7.61 3.73 9.00
C ARG A 174 -8.65 3.76 7.89
N SER A 175 -9.78 4.41 8.15
CA SER A 175 -10.83 4.61 7.16
C SER A 175 -10.33 5.53 6.05
N LEU A 176 -10.65 5.18 4.81
CA LEU A 176 -10.41 6.03 3.65
C LEU A 176 -11.73 6.72 3.25
N GLU A 177 -11.63 7.85 2.55
CA GLU A 177 -12.79 8.37 1.83
C GLU A 177 -13.30 7.32 0.83
N PRO A 178 -14.62 7.24 0.62
CA PRO A 178 -15.18 6.27 -0.33
C PRO A 178 -14.53 6.37 -1.71
N VAL A 179 -14.04 5.26 -2.22
CA VAL A 179 -13.23 5.16 -3.44
C VAL A 179 -14.08 4.67 -4.60
N GLU A 180 -13.90 5.26 -5.77
CA GLU A 180 -14.46 4.75 -7.02
C GLU A 180 -13.62 3.55 -7.50
N LEU A 181 -14.27 2.41 -7.73
CA LEU A 181 -13.63 1.23 -8.30
C LEU A 181 -14.15 1.02 -9.73
N LYS A 182 -13.25 0.75 -10.66
CA LYS A 182 -13.60 0.56 -12.08
C LYS A 182 -14.70 -0.49 -12.26
N GLY A 183 -15.82 -0.11 -12.90
CA GLY A 183 -16.95 -1.00 -13.15
C GLY A 183 -17.79 -1.34 -11.92
N ILE A 184 -17.75 -0.51 -10.88
CA ILE A 184 -18.67 -0.53 -9.74
C ILE A 184 -19.34 0.84 -9.66
N GLU A 185 -20.68 0.85 -9.69
CA GLU A 185 -21.45 2.10 -9.78
C GLU A 185 -21.29 2.99 -8.55
N ASN A 186 -21.27 2.39 -7.36
CA ASN A 186 -21.22 3.11 -6.10
C ASN A 186 -19.78 3.17 -5.57
N LYS A 187 -19.43 4.29 -4.94
CA LYS A 187 -18.18 4.42 -4.17
C LYS A 187 -18.11 3.37 -3.07
N VAL A 188 -16.97 2.76 -2.90
CA VAL A 188 -16.75 1.67 -1.94
C VAL A 188 -15.98 2.19 -0.73
N ALA A 189 -16.50 1.88 0.45
CA ALA A 189 -15.79 2.14 1.70
C ALA A 189 -14.66 1.12 1.87
N LEU A 190 -13.43 1.60 1.86
CA LEU A 190 -12.21 0.83 2.07
C LEU A 190 -11.46 1.37 3.27
N MET A 191 -10.55 0.54 3.77
CA MET A 191 -9.63 0.93 4.83
C MET A 191 -8.20 0.70 4.37
N GLU A 192 -7.28 1.50 4.87
CA GLU A 192 -5.86 1.26 4.74
C GLU A 192 -5.38 0.49 5.97
N LEU A 193 -4.70 -0.63 5.76
CA LEU A 193 -4.00 -1.37 6.79
C LEU A 193 -2.57 -0.87 6.87
N LEU A 194 -2.20 -0.25 7.99
CA LEU A 194 -0.85 0.21 8.23
C LEU A 194 0.07 -0.99 8.53
N TRP A 195 1.19 -1.06 7.83
CA TRP A 195 2.19 -2.11 8.01
C TRP A 195 3.39 -1.65 8.86
N TRP A 196 3.38 -0.38 9.28
CA TRP A 196 4.36 0.24 10.18
C TRP A 196 3.69 0.78 11.45
N ASP A 197 4.51 1.02 12.48
CA ASP A 197 4.07 1.70 13.69
C ASP A 197 4.05 3.23 13.45
N PRO A 198 2.90 3.91 13.50
CA PRO A 198 2.81 5.35 13.26
C PRO A 198 3.64 6.20 14.23
N VAL A 199 3.92 5.71 15.46
CA VAL A 199 4.75 6.42 16.43
C VAL A 199 6.21 6.47 16.00
N ARG A 200 6.70 5.36 15.42
CA ARG A 200 8.06 5.27 14.86
C ARG A 200 8.17 5.89 13.47
N PHE A 201 7.08 5.88 12.71
CA PHE A 201 7.04 6.34 11.33
C PHE A 201 5.94 7.39 11.20
N PRO A 202 6.21 8.66 11.58
CA PRO A 202 5.25 9.74 11.36
C PRO A 202 4.83 9.77 9.88
N ASP A 203 3.56 9.97 9.65
CA ASP A 203 2.95 9.95 8.32
C ASP A 203 2.40 11.31 7.90
N LEU A 204 2.59 12.32 8.75
CA LEU A 204 2.23 13.71 8.49
C LEU A 204 3.43 14.63 8.66
N VAL A 205 3.49 15.67 7.83
CA VAL A 205 4.34 16.84 8.06
C VAL A 205 3.49 18.10 8.03
N ARG A 206 3.63 18.91 9.07
CA ARG A 206 3.01 20.24 9.14
C ARG A 206 4.06 21.29 8.82
N ILE A 207 3.75 22.19 7.88
CA ILE A 207 4.53 23.40 7.59
C ILE A 207 4.03 24.45 8.56
N GLU A 208 4.79 24.78 9.60
CA GLU A 208 4.32 25.69 10.67
C GLU A 208 4.11 27.11 10.17
N ASN A 209 4.87 27.54 9.16
CA ASN A 209 4.76 28.87 8.55
C ASN A 209 3.40 29.11 7.85
N SER A 210 2.79 28.09 7.28
CA SER A 210 1.50 28.19 6.57
C SER A 210 0.36 27.52 7.31
N GLY A 211 0.67 26.64 8.27
CA GLY A 211 -0.30 25.76 8.93
C GLY A 211 -0.72 24.57 8.09
N GLU A 212 -0.22 24.45 6.85
CA GLU A 212 -0.53 23.37 5.92
C GLU A 212 -0.03 22.02 6.49
N GLN A 213 -0.86 20.98 6.31
CA GLN A 213 -0.50 19.61 6.67
C GLN A 213 -0.46 18.75 5.40
N LEU A 214 0.64 18.04 5.22
CA LEU A 214 0.86 17.15 4.09
C LEU A 214 0.96 15.71 4.59
N GLN A 215 0.22 14.80 3.94
CA GLN A 215 0.36 13.36 4.15
C GLN A 215 1.63 12.88 3.47
N LEU A 216 2.48 12.17 4.21
CA LEU A 216 3.66 11.55 3.64
C LEU A 216 3.28 10.33 2.80
N PRO A 217 3.85 10.16 1.60
CA PRO A 217 3.64 8.95 0.82
C PRO A 217 4.24 7.72 1.51
N ALA A 218 3.64 6.55 1.30
CA ALA A 218 4.09 5.28 1.85
C ALA A 218 5.30 4.70 1.06
N LEU A 219 6.31 5.54 0.84
CA LEU A 219 7.55 5.18 0.14
C LEU A 219 8.69 4.95 1.14
N ASP A 220 9.65 4.11 0.77
CA ASP A 220 10.84 3.87 1.59
C ASP A 220 11.86 5.01 1.53
N THR A 221 11.83 5.78 0.44
CA THR A 221 12.58 7.03 0.33
C THR A 221 11.65 8.13 -0.17
N ILE A 222 11.51 9.20 0.62
CA ILE A 222 10.66 10.36 0.34
C ILE A 222 11.56 11.59 0.17
N SER A 223 11.58 12.18 -1.01
CA SER A 223 12.37 13.38 -1.28
C SER A 223 11.56 14.66 -1.04
N PHE A 224 12.24 15.65 -0.46
CA PHE A 224 11.71 16.97 -0.16
C PHE A 224 12.52 18.06 -0.86
N GLY A 225 11.82 19.00 -1.47
CA GLY A 225 12.45 20.16 -2.09
C GLY A 225 11.42 21.12 -2.68
N ARG A 226 11.88 22.22 -3.32
CA ARG A 226 10.98 23.25 -3.85
C ARG A 226 10.45 22.98 -5.25
N ILE A 227 11.03 22.06 -6.02
CA ILE A 227 10.60 21.78 -7.39
C ILE A 227 9.80 20.49 -7.47
N ALA A 228 8.70 20.53 -8.23
CA ALA A 228 7.85 19.38 -8.46
C ALA A 228 8.42 18.46 -9.54
N GLU A 229 8.95 19.03 -10.60
CA GLU A 229 9.30 18.32 -11.83
C GLU A 229 10.51 18.96 -12.52
N VAL A 230 11.31 18.14 -13.19
CA VAL A 230 12.39 18.54 -14.08
C VAL A 230 12.27 17.72 -15.35
N ASP A 231 12.16 18.36 -16.49
CA ASP A 231 12.08 17.74 -17.83
C ASP A 231 11.02 16.63 -17.93
N GLY A 232 9.82 16.89 -17.34
CA GLY A 232 8.72 15.93 -17.33
C GLY A 232 8.86 14.80 -16.30
N VAL A 233 9.90 14.83 -15.48
CA VAL A 233 10.17 13.81 -14.44
C VAL A 233 9.93 14.39 -13.05
N LYS A 234 9.18 13.68 -12.23
CA LYS A 234 8.94 14.06 -10.82
C LYS A 234 10.26 14.22 -10.07
N ALA A 235 10.51 15.41 -9.54
CA ALA A 235 11.76 15.75 -8.86
C ALA A 235 11.70 15.48 -7.35
N ASN A 236 10.58 15.83 -6.70
CA ASN A 236 10.39 15.58 -5.27
C ASN A 236 9.03 14.93 -5.00
N ASP A 237 8.97 14.10 -3.98
CA ASP A 237 7.72 13.47 -3.53
C ASP A 237 6.87 14.44 -2.73
N VAL A 238 7.52 15.28 -1.93
CA VAL A 238 6.91 16.37 -1.18
C VAL A 238 7.49 17.71 -1.64
N VAL A 239 6.65 18.52 -2.24
CA VAL A 239 7.05 19.85 -2.75
C VAL A 239 6.71 20.89 -1.70
N LEU A 240 7.76 21.55 -1.16
CA LEU A 240 7.63 22.61 -0.18
C LEU A 240 7.37 23.93 -0.88
N LYS A 241 6.10 24.33 -0.93
CA LYS A 241 5.66 25.65 -1.38
C LYS A 241 5.15 26.44 -0.18
N LEU A 242 5.65 27.66 -0.01
CA LEU A 242 5.22 28.55 1.05
C LEU A 242 4.44 29.72 0.45
N PRO A 243 3.57 30.38 1.24
CA PRO A 243 2.82 31.54 0.76
C PRO A 243 3.74 32.67 0.26
N GLU A 244 4.88 32.84 0.89
CA GLU A 244 5.91 33.79 0.45
C GLU A 244 6.90 33.10 -0.51
N GLU A 245 6.92 33.53 -1.77
CA GLU A 245 7.84 32.99 -2.77
C GLU A 245 9.31 33.12 -2.36
N ARG A 246 9.66 34.19 -1.64
CA ARG A 246 11.01 34.38 -1.07
C ARG A 246 11.42 33.21 -0.18
N LEU A 247 10.55 32.74 0.71
CA LEU A 247 10.83 31.60 1.58
C LEU A 247 10.93 30.29 0.79
N THR A 248 10.05 30.10 -0.21
CA THR A 248 10.13 28.95 -1.12
C THR A 248 11.48 28.90 -1.82
N ASN A 249 12.02 30.03 -2.25
CA ASN A 249 13.31 30.11 -2.92
C ASN A 249 14.52 29.82 -2.02
N MET A 250 14.38 29.90 -0.69
CA MET A 250 15.39 29.48 0.26
C MET A 250 15.47 27.95 0.42
N VAL A 251 14.42 27.22 0.06
CA VAL A 251 14.46 25.76 0.00
C VAL A 251 15.26 25.35 -1.24
N SER A 252 16.14 24.37 -1.12
CA SER A 252 16.87 23.81 -2.25
C SER A 252 15.94 23.04 -3.19
N ARG A 253 16.33 22.88 -4.46
CA ARG A 253 15.59 22.06 -5.42
C ARG A 253 15.36 20.65 -4.87
N TRP A 254 16.39 20.04 -4.31
CA TRP A 254 16.41 18.83 -3.49
C TRP A 254 17.04 19.20 -2.16
N HIS A 255 16.29 19.15 -1.06
CA HIS A 255 16.75 19.68 0.21
C HIS A 255 17.16 18.57 1.17
N PHE A 256 16.28 17.60 1.41
CA PHE A 256 16.55 16.42 2.21
C PHE A 256 15.71 15.23 1.74
N GLU A 257 16.06 14.05 2.23
CA GLU A 257 15.32 12.81 2.03
C GLU A 257 14.95 12.23 3.39
N LEU A 258 13.73 11.69 3.51
CA LEU A 258 13.38 10.74 4.55
C LEU A 258 13.63 9.34 4.01
N ARG A 259 14.27 8.51 4.80
CA ARG A 259 14.54 7.10 4.47
C ARG A 259 13.97 6.21 5.57
N ARG A 260 13.25 5.17 5.17
CA ARG A 260 12.68 4.20 6.09
C ARG A 260 13.74 3.16 6.45
N ARG A 261 13.95 2.95 7.76
CA ARG A 261 14.74 1.85 8.32
C ARG A 261 13.81 0.96 9.16
N PRO A 262 14.20 -0.28 9.48
CA PRO A 262 13.42 -1.13 10.39
C PRO A 262 13.10 -0.44 11.74
N GLU A 263 14.00 0.39 12.24
CA GLU A 263 13.90 1.06 13.53
C GLU A 263 13.10 2.37 13.50
N GLY A 264 12.89 2.97 12.31
CA GLY A 264 12.20 4.27 12.19
C GLY A 264 12.54 5.03 10.92
N LEU A 265 12.14 6.30 10.86
CA LEU A 265 12.53 7.20 9.79
C LEU A 265 13.83 7.93 10.14
N ILE A 266 14.67 8.12 9.15
CA ILE A 266 15.82 9.02 9.23
C ILE A 266 15.67 10.13 8.18
N LEU A 267 16.09 11.33 8.55
CA LEU A 267 16.30 12.45 7.64
C LEU A 267 17.77 12.47 7.23
N ARG A 268 18.03 12.50 5.94
CA ARG A 268 19.37 12.71 5.36
C ARG A 268 19.38 14.06 4.65
N SER A 269 20.27 14.95 5.07
CA SER A 269 20.49 16.22 4.37
C SER A 269 21.20 15.97 3.03
N VAL A 270 20.60 16.43 1.91
CA VAL A 270 21.21 16.31 0.59
C VAL A 270 21.64 17.67 0.01
N SER A 271 21.25 18.74 0.68
CA SER A 271 21.54 20.13 0.31
C SER A 271 22.77 20.68 1.06
N SER A 272 23.38 21.71 0.50
CA SER A 272 24.33 22.58 1.21
C SER A 272 23.64 23.68 2.03
N GLN A 273 22.32 23.88 1.84
CA GLN A 273 21.55 24.80 2.65
C GLN A 273 21.32 24.22 4.04
N MET A 274 21.17 25.11 5.03
CA MET A 274 21.01 24.73 6.43
C MET A 274 19.78 23.82 6.62
N THR A 275 20.04 22.70 7.25
CA THR A 275 19.04 21.77 7.76
C THR A 275 19.31 21.55 9.25
N GLU A 276 18.34 21.81 10.09
CA GLU A 276 18.42 21.59 11.54
C GLU A 276 17.32 20.61 11.96
N VAL A 277 17.67 19.64 12.77
CA VAL A 277 16.73 18.65 13.33
C VAL A 277 16.81 18.70 14.86
N ASN A 278 15.72 19.08 15.51
CA ASN A 278 15.62 19.22 16.98
C ASN A 278 16.79 20.03 17.58
N GLY A 279 17.18 21.14 16.94
CA GLY A 279 18.28 22.01 17.38
C GLY A 279 19.68 21.56 16.94
N ARG A 280 19.81 20.39 16.30
CA ARG A 280 21.10 19.91 15.76
C ARG A 280 21.20 20.27 14.26
N LEU A 281 22.25 21.01 13.92
CA LEU A 281 22.60 21.29 12.52
C LEU A 281 23.14 20.03 11.83
N LEU A 282 22.69 19.81 10.60
CA LEU A 282 23.16 18.73 9.75
C LEU A 282 23.92 19.27 8.55
N SER A 283 25.12 18.77 8.37
CA SER A 283 25.89 18.95 7.14
C SER A 283 25.32 18.08 6.01
N ARG A 284 25.67 18.39 4.77
CA ARG A 284 25.29 17.56 3.62
C ARG A 284 25.80 16.13 3.79
N GLY A 285 24.90 15.17 3.67
CA GLY A 285 25.14 13.73 3.84
C GLY A 285 24.95 13.23 5.26
N GLU A 286 24.85 14.11 6.27
CA GLU A 286 24.52 13.71 7.65
C GLU A 286 23.06 13.30 7.82
N GLU A 287 22.83 12.49 8.85
CA GLU A 287 21.54 11.88 9.14
C GLU A 287 21.10 12.18 10.56
N ALA A 288 19.79 12.24 10.77
CA ALA A 288 19.14 12.33 12.07
C ALA A 288 17.84 11.53 12.11
N ASP A 289 17.50 10.98 13.26
CA ASP A 289 16.22 10.28 13.48
C ASP A 289 15.03 11.24 13.38
N VAL A 290 13.94 10.76 12.78
CA VAL A 290 12.66 11.46 12.69
C VAL A 290 11.58 10.61 13.34
N ARG A 291 10.92 11.17 14.35
CA ARG A 291 9.84 10.53 15.11
C ARG A 291 8.66 11.50 15.26
N ASP A 292 7.56 11.02 15.82
CA ASP A 292 6.45 11.89 16.20
C ASP A 292 6.95 13.07 17.06
N GLY A 293 6.58 14.28 16.65
CA GLY A 293 7.00 15.53 17.29
C GLY A 293 8.35 16.09 16.81
N THR A 294 9.09 15.41 15.93
CA THR A 294 10.38 15.93 15.41
C THR A 294 10.17 17.25 14.70
N HIS A 295 10.98 18.24 15.07
CA HIS A 295 11.01 19.58 14.50
C HIS A 295 12.21 19.74 13.58
N VAL A 296 11.97 20.23 12.36
CA VAL A 296 13.00 20.46 11.35
C VAL A 296 12.95 21.90 10.89
N VAL A 297 14.09 22.59 10.92
CA VAL A 297 14.21 23.95 10.42
C VAL A 297 15.08 23.97 9.17
N LEU A 298 14.55 24.55 8.10
CA LEU A 298 15.24 24.71 6.82
C LEU A 298 15.58 26.17 6.59
N ALA A 299 16.82 26.43 6.15
CA ALA A 299 17.30 27.78 5.81
C ALA A 299 17.03 28.85 6.89
N LYS A 300 16.97 28.48 8.16
CA LYS A 300 16.67 29.32 9.36
C LYS A 300 15.24 29.87 9.46
N HIS A 301 14.40 29.64 8.48
CA HIS A 301 13.11 30.36 8.39
C HIS A 301 11.89 29.44 8.18
N ILE A 302 12.10 28.18 7.81
CA ILE A 302 11.02 27.30 7.46
C ILE A 302 10.96 26.16 8.47
N SER A 303 9.88 26.12 9.22
CA SER A 303 9.66 25.12 10.27
C SER A 303 8.71 24.03 9.82
N LEU A 304 9.17 22.80 9.94
CA LEU A 304 8.41 21.59 9.66
C LEU A 304 8.28 20.80 10.96
N LYS A 305 7.08 20.31 11.26
CA LYS A 305 6.85 19.41 12.38
C LYS A 305 6.30 18.09 11.87
N PHE A 306 7.00 17.01 12.15
CA PHE A 306 6.57 15.66 11.82
C PHE A 306 5.63 15.13 12.89
N ALA A 307 4.54 14.48 12.47
CA ALA A 307 3.54 13.95 13.38
C ALA A 307 3.01 12.61 12.90
N ALA A 308 2.62 11.77 13.86
CA ALA A 308 1.77 10.63 13.58
C ALA A 308 0.32 11.12 13.39
N SER A 309 -0.37 10.61 12.37
CA SER A 309 -1.80 10.84 12.24
C SER A 309 -2.51 10.15 13.39
N ARG A 310 -2.70 10.88 14.49
CA ARG A 310 -3.58 10.44 15.56
C ARG A 310 -5.00 10.48 15.03
N LYS A 311 -5.45 9.44 14.35
CA LYS A 311 -6.88 9.22 14.26
C LYS A 311 -7.36 8.78 15.63
N SER A 312 -8.13 9.67 16.24
CA SER A 312 -9.12 9.35 17.24
C SER A 312 -9.71 7.98 16.91
N ALA A 313 -9.71 7.08 17.89
CA ALA A 313 -10.61 5.92 17.97
C ALA A 313 -12.06 6.43 18.17
N ALA A 314 -12.47 7.41 17.39
CA ALA A 314 -13.84 7.93 17.35
C ALA A 314 -14.56 7.17 16.25
N ASP A 315 -15.29 6.18 16.72
CA ASP A 315 -16.55 5.62 16.22
C ASP A 315 -16.67 5.44 14.69
N PRO A 316 -16.41 4.22 14.16
CA PRO A 316 -16.83 3.89 12.80
C PRO A 316 -18.35 3.57 12.71
N MET A 317 -19.09 3.70 13.80
CA MET A 317 -20.52 3.52 13.84
C MET A 317 -21.19 4.82 14.30
N GLY A 318 -21.33 5.77 13.37
CA GLY A 318 -22.35 6.80 13.50
C GLY A 318 -23.70 6.11 13.61
N THR A 319 -24.16 5.88 14.84
CA THR A 319 -25.53 5.53 15.12
C THR A 319 -26.38 6.74 14.70
N ALA A 320 -26.88 6.71 13.47
CA ALA A 320 -28.00 7.56 13.11
C ALA A 320 -29.19 7.08 13.98
N LEU A 321 -29.42 7.75 15.08
CA LEU A 321 -30.72 7.74 15.72
C LEU A 321 -31.68 8.38 14.72
N ILE A 322 -32.52 7.55 14.13
CA ILE A 322 -33.73 7.99 13.41
C ILE A 322 -34.79 8.21 14.51
N ASP A 323 -35.13 9.48 14.71
CA ASP A 323 -36.43 9.85 15.31
C ASP A 323 -37.50 9.77 14.21
#